data_c5ab29ddd304b93c4eee91efa9138850
#
_entry.id   c5ab29ddd304b93c4eee91efa9138850
#
_cell.length_a   1.000
_cell.length_b   1.000
_cell.length_c   1.000
_cell.angle_alpha   90.00
_cell.angle_beta   90.00
_cell.angle_gamma   90.00
#
_symmetry.space_group_name_H-M   'P 1'
#
loop_
_entity.id
_entity.type
_entity.pdbx_description
1 polymer ?
#
loop_
_entity_poly.entity_id
_entity_poly.type
_entity_poly.pdbx_seq_one_letter_code
_entity_poly.pdbx_strand_id
1 'polypeptide(L)'
;RGIFPQFKINELEIFPIKNIAQKNQIKFSIFSDFLMYLYQQNSNNILSHTDNTRIASHIEDILNMMVYELYFEEHMKEVDLDVLQFVTPVLESLQNLPIEQQIKELYEWYQKPENAVRQRLMLIDTRSPDILAVIHKSV
;
A
#
# COMPACT_ATOMS: atom_id res chain seq x y z
N ARG A 1 12.79 -8.46 3.22
CA ARG A 1 11.37 -8.42 3.53
C ARG A 1 10.86 -9.83 3.45
N GLY A 2 10.43 -10.35 4.51
CA GLY A 2 10.22 -11.75 4.51
C GLY A 2 8.81 -12.23 4.82
N ILE A 3 7.94 -11.34 5.24
CA ILE A 3 6.66 -11.78 5.80
C ILE A 3 5.66 -12.16 4.71
N PHE A 4 5.58 -11.39 3.64
CA PHE A 4 4.66 -11.70 2.55
C PHE A 4 5.18 -11.13 1.23
N PRO A 5 4.68 -11.64 0.09
CA PRO A 5 5.15 -11.19 -1.22
C PRO A 5 4.78 -9.74 -1.47
N GLN A 6 5.61 -9.06 -2.22
CA GLN A 6 5.32 -7.73 -2.70
C GLN A 6 4.93 -7.80 -4.16
N PHE A 7 3.96 -6.97 -4.53
CA PHE A 7 3.56 -6.82 -5.90
C PHE A 7 4.17 -5.54 -6.44
N LYS A 8 4.88 -5.64 -7.55
CA LYS A 8 5.26 -4.47 -8.32
C LYS A 8 4.09 -4.10 -9.23
N ILE A 9 4.04 -2.88 -9.70
CA ILE A 9 2.93 -2.42 -10.53
C ILE A 9 2.74 -3.32 -11.75
N ASN A 10 3.82 -3.74 -12.38
CA ASN A 10 3.74 -4.62 -13.53
C ASN A 10 3.30 -6.05 -13.16
N GLU A 11 3.50 -6.47 -11.92
CA GLU A 11 3.06 -7.78 -11.47
C GLU A 11 1.55 -7.82 -11.20
N LEU A 12 0.93 -6.69 -10.91
CA LEU A 12 -0.52 -6.62 -10.72
C LEU A 12 -1.28 -7.00 -12.00
N GLU A 13 -0.65 -6.86 -13.15
CA GLU A 13 -1.29 -7.17 -14.42
C GLU A 13 -1.47 -8.66 -14.66
N ILE A 14 -0.73 -9.53 -13.95
CA ILE A 14 -0.87 -10.97 -14.11
C ILE A 14 -2.04 -11.55 -13.31
N PHE A 15 -2.63 -10.79 -12.41
CA PHE A 15 -3.82 -11.22 -11.70
C PHE A 15 -5.06 -11.04 -12.57
N PRO A 16 -6.07 -11.94 -12.41
CA PRO A 16 -7.33 -11.74 -13.10
C PRO A 16 -7.90 -10.37 -12.76
N ILE A 17 -8.30 -9.63 -13.77
CA ILE A 17 -8.86 -8.30 -13.56
C ILE A 17 -10.25 -8.45 -12.97
N LYS A 18 -10.42 -7.95 -11.76
CA LYS A 18 -11.72 -7.83 -11.16
C LYS A 18 -12.36 -6.53 -11.60
N ASN A 19 -13.68 -6.49 -11.52
CA ASN A 19 -14.44 -5.29 -11.77
C ASN A 19 -14.21 -4.34 -10.61
N ILE A 20 -13.19 -3.48 -10.73
CA ILE A 20 -12.76 -2.58 -9.68
C ILE A 20 -13.58 -1.31 -9.73
N ALA A 21 -14.17 -0.90 -8.62
CA ALA A 21 -14.88 0.37 -8.54
C ALA A 21 -13.92 1.52 -8.89
N GLN A 22 -14.43 2.52 -9.61
CA GLN A 22 -13.62 3.64 -10.08
C GLN A 22 -12.88 4.34 -8.94
N LYS A 23 -13.52 4.50 -7.79
CA LYS A 23 -12.88 5.12 -6.62
C LYS A 23 -11.64 4.38 -6.14
N ASN A 24 -11.63 3.05 -6.29
CA ASN A 24 -10.47 2.24 -5.92
C ASN A 24 -9.38 2.32 -6.98
N GLN A 25 -9.76 2.38 -8.26
CA GLN A 25 -8.80 2.59 -9.34
C GLN A 25 -8.04 3.90 -9.15
N ILE A 26 -8.73 4.95 -8.73
CA ILE A 26 -8.11 6.25 -8.46
C ILE A 26 -7.07 6.11 -7.34
N LYS A 27 -7.38 5.39 -6.26
CA LYS A 27 -6.45 5.19 -5.16
C LYS A 27 -5.18 4.45 -5.61
N PHE A 28 -5.32 3.40 -6.42
CA PHE A 28 -4.18 2.68 -6.96
C PHE A 28 -3.33 3.59 -7.86
N SER A 29 -3.98 4.42 -8.67
CA SER A 29 -3.30 5.38 -9.52
C SER A 29 -2.48 6.39 -8.70
N ILE A 30 -3.04 6.88 -7.61
CA ILE A 30 -2.34 7.81 -6.71
C ILE A 30 -1.07 7.17 -6.16
N PHE A 31 -1.16 5.92 -5.68
CA PHE A 31 0.01 5.21 -5.16
C PHE A 31 1.04 4.95 -6.25
N SER A 32 0.61 4.62 -7.46
CA SER A 32 1.52 4.46 -8.59
C SER A 32 2.28 5.76 -8.88
N ASP A 33 1.59 6.89 -8.84
CA ASP A 33 2.21 8.20 -9.05
C ASP A 33 3.24 8.50 -7.96
N PHE A 34 2.96 8.15 -6.71
CA PHE A 34 3.91 8.32 -5.62
C PHE A 34 5.19 7.53 -5.87
N LEU A 35 5.05 6.27 -6.26
CA LEU A 35 6.21 5.41 -6.52
C LEU A 35 7.03 5.91 -7.69
N MET A 36 6.37 6.32 -8.76
CA MET A 36 7.06 6.88 -9.93
C MET A 36 7.82 8.16 -9.57
N TYR A 37 7.19 9.02 -8.79
CA TYR A 37 7.85 10.24 -8.33
C TYR A 37 9.14 9.93 -7.56
N LEU A 38 9.06 8.98 -6.63
CA LEU A 38 10.22 8.59 -5.82
C LEU A 38 11.33 8.00 -6.65
N TYR A 39 11.00 7.16 -7.62
CA TYR A 39 12.01 6.55 -8.49
C TYR A 39 12.68 7.57 -9.39
N GLN A 40 11.98 8.64 -9.76
CA GLN A 40 12.52 9.69 -10.63
C GLN A 40 13.46 10.65 -9.90
N GLN A 41 13.50 10.62 -8.56
CA GLN A 41 14.36 11.52 -7.79
C GLN A 41 15.83 11.11 -7.81
N ASN A 42 16.15 9.94 -8.34
CA ASN A 42 17.50 9.39 -8.33
C ASN A 42 18.04 9.31 -6.89
N SER A 43 19.13 10.03 -6.59
CA SER A 43 19.71 10.04 -5.24
C SER A 43 19.25 11.22 -4.40
N ASN A 44 18.29 12.01 -4.88
CA ASN A 44 17.79 13.19 -4.15
C ASN A 44 16.69 12.78 -3.19
N ASN A 45 17.05 12.52 -1.93
CA ASN A 45 16.09 12.12 -0.92
C ASN A 45 15.15 13.26 -0.56
N ILE A 46 13.85 12.97 -0.51
CA ILE A 46 12.85 13.97 -0.16
C ILE A 46 12.78 14.24 1.35
N LEU A 47 13.25 13.30 2.16
CA LEU A 47 13.34 13.47 3.61
C LEU A 47 14.81 13.34 4.04
N SER A 48 15.20 14.13 5.06
CA SER A 48 16.59 14.15 5.52
C SER A 48 16.98 12.94 6.36
N HIS A 49 16.00 12.25 6.97
CA HIS A 49 16.28 11.18 7.93
C HIS A 49 16.05 9.77 7.37
N THR A 50 15.63 9.67 6.11
CA THR A 50 15.44 8.37 5.46
C THR A 50 15.57 8.52 3.94
N ASP A 51 15.90 7.45 3.25
CA ASP A 51 16.06 7.50 1.80
C ASP A 51 14.73 7.18 1.08
N ASN A 52 14.69 7.55 -0.20
CA ASN A 52 13.49 7.35 -1.02
C ASN A 52 13.15 5.87 -1.20
N THR A 53 14.14 4.99 -1.20
CA THR A 53 13.91 3.54 -1.32
C THR A 53 13.08 3.03 -0.15
N ARG A 54 13.39 3.49 1.05
CA ARG A 54 12.65 3.10 2.25
C ARG A 54 11.22 3.65 2.22
N ILE A 55 11.06 4.89 1.79
CA ILE A 55 9.72 5.48 1.65
C ILE A 55 8.91 4.69 0.63
N ALA A 56 9.49 4.39 -0.52
CA ALA A 56 8.83 3.60 -1.56
C ALA A 56 8.43 2.22 -1.05
N SER A 57 9.29 1.58 -0.28
CA SER A 57 9.03 0.27 0.30
C SER A 57 7.78 0.29 1.19
N HIS A 58 7.65 1.32 2.02
CA HIS A 58 6.48 1.46 2.89
C HIS A 58 5.21 1.75 2.09
N ILE A 59 5.31 2.55 1.04
CA ILE A 59 4.17 2.82 0.17
C ILE A 59 3.74 1.53 -0.55
N GLU A 60 4.69 0.71 -0.99
CA GLU A 60 4.38 -0.59 -1.58
C GLU A 60 3.70 -1.53 -0.58
N ASP A 61 4.08 -1.48 0.68
CA ASP A 61 3.43 -2.27 1.73
C ASP A 61 1.94 -1.92 1.85
N ILE A 62 1.63 -0.63 1.87
CA ILE A 62 0.24 -0.17 1.93
C ILE A 62 -0.50 -0.63 0.67
N LEU A 63 0.11 -0.44 -0.49
CA LEU A 63 -0.49 -0.83 -1.77
C LEU A 63 -0.79 -2.33 -1.79
N ASN A 64 0.12 -3.16 -1.31
CA ASN A 64 -0.09 -4.61 -1.25
C ASN A 64 -1.29 -4.97 -0.38
N MET A 65 -1.45 -4.31 0.77
CA MET A 65 -2.61 -4.53 1.63
C MET A 65 -3.91 -4.13 0.93
N MET A 66 -3.88 -3.04 0.17
CA MET A 66 -5.05 -2.62 -0.61
C MET A 66 -5.42 -3.65 -1.67
N VAL A 67 -4.41 -4.24 -2.33
CA VAL A 67 -4.64 -5.29 -3.32
C VAL A 67 -5.24 -6.54 -2.66
N TYR A 68 -4.71 -6.94 -1.51
CA TYR A 68 -5.25 -8.09 -0.78
C TYR A 68 -6.72 -7.87 -0.42
N GLU A 69 -7.06 -6.68 0.05
CA GLU A 69 -8.45 -6.36 0.37
C GLU A 69 -9.33 -6.39 -0.88
N LEU A 70 -8.81 -5.93 -2.02
CA LEU A 70 -9.56 -5.94 -3.26
C LEU A 70 -9.96 -7.36 -3.68
N TYR A 71 -9.04 -8.32 -3.57
CA TYR A 71 -9.29 -9.69 -4.01
C TYR A 71 -9.92 -10.59 -2.95
N PHE A 72 -9.78 -10.24 -1.67
CA PHE A 72 -10.24 -11.06 -0.55
C PHE A 72 -11.01 -10.21 0.47
N GLU A 73 -11.88 -9.35 -0.03
CA GLU A 73 -12.52 -8.33 0.79
C GLU A 73 -13.24 -8.88 2.02
N GLU A 74 -14.08 -9.91 1.81
CA GLU A 74 -14.84 -10.47 2.93
C GLU A 74 -13.93 -11.07 3.99
N HIS A 75 -12.92 -11.81 3.55
CA HIS A 75 -11.97 -12.43 4.47
C HIS A 75 -11.17 -11.37 5.24
N MET A 76 -10.68 -10.35 4.53
CA MET A 76 -9.87 -9.30 5.16
C MET A 76 -10.68 -8.54 6.21
N LYS A 77 -11.95 -8.30 5.95
CA LYS A 77 -12.83 -7.67 6.94
C LYS A 77 -13.13 -8.59 8.12
N GLU A 78 -13.33 -9.87 7.85
CA GLU A 78 -13.62 -10.86 8.89
C GLU A 78 -12.49 -10.98 9.89
N VAL A 79 -11.24 -10.89 9.45
CA VAL A 79 -10.06 -11.00 10.31
C VAL A 79 -9.47 -9.64 10.70
N ASP A 80 -10.18 -8.56 10.45
CA ASP A 80 -9.76 -7.18 10.78
C ASP A 80 -8.42 -6.79 10.17
N LEU A 81 -8.27 -7.09 8.88
CA LEU A 81 -7.07 -6.72 8.12
C LEU A 81 -7.38 -5.77 6.95
N ASP A 82 -8.62 -5.33 6.80
CA ASP A 82 -9.00 -4.36 5.80
C ASP A 82 -8.35 -3.01 6.09
N VAL A 83 -7.94 -2.29 5.04
CA VAL A 83 -7.17 -1.05 5.18
C VAL A 83 -7.79 0.14 4.45
N LEU A 84 -8.65 -0.09 3.46
CA LEU A 84 -9.18 0.99 2.63
C LEU A 84 -9.94 2.03 3.46
N GLN A 85 -10.60 1.62 4.52
CA GLN A 85 -11.32 2.55 5.39
C GLN A 85 -10.39 3.55 6.08
N PHE A 86 -9.12 3.22 6.24
CA PHE A 86 -8.12 4.11 6.86
C PHE A 86 -7.35 4.89 5.81
N VAL A 87 -7.09 4.30 4.65
CA VAL A 87 -6.34 4.93 3.58
C VAL A 87 -7.17 6.04 2.91
N THR A 88 -8.45 5.81 2.70
CA THR A 88 -9.32 6.76 2.01
C THR A 88 -9.31 8.14 2.65
N PRO A 89 -9.55 8.28 3.97
CA PRO A 89 -9.57 9.63 4.56
C PRO A 89 -8.23 10.36 4.47
N VAL A 90 -7.11 9.64 4.60
CA VAL A 90 -5.81 10.30 4.53
C VAL A 90 -5.53 10.78 3.11
N LEU A 91 -5.84 9.99 2.09
CA LEU A 91 -5.66 10.44 0.70
C LEU A 91 -6.53 11.66 0.39
N GLU A 92 -7.76 11.68 0.88
CA GLU A 92 -8.64 12.83 0.69
C GLU A 92 -8.08 14.08 1.34
N SER A 93 -7.47 13.94 2.51
CA SER A 93 -6.86 15.09 3.20
C SER A 93 -5.63 15.63 2.48
N LEU A 94 -4.99 14.84 1.64
CA LEU A 94 -3.76 15.22 0.95
C LEU A 94 -3.96 15.73 -0.48
N GLN A 95 -5.16 15.58 -1.04
CA GLN A 95 -5.38 15.72 -2.48
C GLN A 95 -5.00 17.09 -3.05
N ASN A 96 -5.00 18.15 -2.25
CA ASN A 96 -4.70 19.50 -2.72
C ASN A 96 -3.23 19.90 -2.52
N LEU A 97 -2.41 19.00 -2.00
CA LEU A 97 -1.00 19.27 -1.76
C LEU A 97 -0.15 18.87 -2.97
N PRO A 98 1.03 19.49 -3.15
CA PRO A 98 1.99 19.00 -4.13
C PRO A 98 2.36 17.54 -3.85
N ILE A 99 2.71 16.80 -4.89
CA ILE A 99 2.94 15.35 -4.77
C ILE A 99 4.01 15.02 -3.73
N GLU A 100 5.10 15.76 -3.70
CA GLU A 100 6.17 15.52 -2.71
C GLU A 100 5.64 15.66 -1.29
N GLN A 101 4.83 16.67 -1.03
CA GLN A 101 4.25 16.88 0.28
C GLN A 101 3.25 15.78 0.64
N GLN A 102 2.48 15.32 -0.34
CA GLN A 102 1.57 14.19 -0.12
C GLN A 102 2.34 12.96 0.33
N ILE A 103 3.45 12.65 -0.33
CA ILE A 103 4.27 11.49 0.01
C ILE A 103 4.85 11.62 1.42
N LYS A 104 5.38 12.79 1.75
CA LYS A 104 5.95 13.04 3.08
C LYS A 104 4.91 12.83 4.18
N GLU A 105 3.73 13.37 4.01
CA GLU A 105 2.69 13.27 5.03
C GLU A 105 2.12 11.86 5.13
N LEU A 106 1.97 11.17 4.01
CA LEU A 106 1.54 9.78 4.02
C LEU A 106 2.57 8.91 4.76
N TYR A 107 3.84 9.10 4.47
CA TYR A 107 4.91 8.36 5.13
C TYR A 107 4.90 8.60 6.64
N GLU A 108 4.80 9.84 7.09
CA GLU A 108 4.76 10.18 8.51
C GLU A 108 3.52 9.60 9.19
N TRP A 109 2.38 9.64 8.53
CA TRP A 109 1.16 9.03 9.02
C TRP A 109 1.36 7.52 9.27
N TYR A 110 1.99 6.85 8.31
CA TYR A 110 2.22 5.41 8.39
C TYR A 110 3.26 5.04 9.45
N GLN A 111 4.18 5.94 9.80
CA GLN A 111 5.23 5.67 10.78
C GLN A 111 4.73 5.66 12.23
N LYS A 112 3.56 6.19 12.50
CA LYS A 112 3.05 6.23 13.86
C LYS A 112 2.77 4.83 14.38
N PRO A 113 3.23 4.49 15.61
CA PRO A 113 3.03 3.14 16.15
C PRO A 113 1.57 2.70 16.21
N GLU A 114 0.65 3.63 16.45
CA GLU A 114 -0.78 3.36 16.56
C GLU A 114 -1.49 3.33 15.20
N ASN A 115 -0.77 3.49 14.10
CA ASN A 115 -1.38 3.49 12.77
C ASN A 115 -2.03 2.15 12.48
N ALA A 116 -3.33 2.18 12.16
CA ALA A 116 -4.12 0.96 11.97
C ALA A 116 -3.63 0.12 10.79
N VAL A 117 -3.19 0.75 9.69
CA VAL A 117 -2.69 0.03 8.52
C VAL A 117 -1.38 -0.67 8.86
N ARG A 118 -0.49 0.03 9.54
CA ARG A 118 0.79 -0.53 9.96
C ARG A 118 0.61 -1.74 10.86
N GLN A 119 -0.31 -1.65 11.83
CA GLN A 119 -0.60 -2.74 12.74
C GLN A 119 -1.18 -3.94 11.98
N ARG A 120 -2.06 -3.70 11.01
CA ARG A 120 -2.65 -4.77 10.22
C ARG A 120 -1.61 -5.46 9.34
N LEU A 121 -0.67 -4.70 8.80
CA LEU A 121 0.44 -5.27 8.02
C LEU A 121 1.25 -6.25 8.87
N MET A 122 1.51 -5.91 10.13
CA MET A 122 2.29 -6.74 11.03
C MET A 122 1.56 -8.03 11.42
N LEU A 123 0.24 -8.09 11.26
CA LEU A 123 -0.57 -9.22 11.69
C LEU A 123 -1.00 -10.14 10.54
N ILE A 124 -0.68 -9.78 9.30
CA ILE A 124 -1.25 -10.49 8.15
C ILE A 124 -0.81 -11.97 8.09
N ASP A 125 0.42 -12.26 8.41
CA ASP A 125 0.92 -13.64 8.37
C ASP A 125 0.29 -14.50 9.46
N THR A 126 -0.07 -13.90 10.58
CA THR A 126 -0.73 -14.59 11.69
C THR A 126 -2.21 -14.81 11.44
N ARG A 127 -2.89 -13.78 10.92
CA ARG A 127 -4.35 -13.80 10.75
C ARG A 127 -4.80 -14.39 9.41
N SER A 128 -3.93 -14.40 8.40
CA SER A 128 -4.30 -14.83 7.06
C SER A 128 -3.23 -15.69 6.38
N PRO A 129 -2.75 -16.77 7.03
CA PRO A 129 -1.73 -17.60 6.39
C PRO A 129 -2.23 -18.26 5.11
N ASP A 130 -3.52 -18.58 5.01
CA ASP A 130 -4.11 -19.20 3.82
C ASP A 130 -4.10 -18.25 2.63
N ILE A 131 -4.38 -16.97 2.87
CA ILE A 131 -4.32 -15.94 1.83
C ILE A 131 -2.90 -15.80 1.30
N LEU A 132 -1.92 -15.76 2.19
CA LEU A 132 -0.53 -15.68 1.79
C LEU A 132 -0.11 -16.89 0.94
N ALA A 133 -0.57 -18.07 1.31
CA ALA A 133 -0.27 -19.29 0.54
C ALA A 133 -0.83 -19.20 -0.88
N VAL A 134 -2.05 -18.72 -1.04
CA VAL A 134 -2.68 -18.53 -2.35
C VAL A 134 -1.90 -17.52 -3.19
N ILE A 135 -1.53 -16.40 -2.59
CA ILE A 135 -0.79 -15.35 -3.27
C ILE A 135 0.59 -15.86 -3.72
N HIS A 136 1.29 -16.59 -2.86
CA HIS A 136 2.59 -17.19 -3.21
C HIS A 136 2.49 -18.12 -4.42
N LYS A 137 1.41 -18.87 -4.52
CA LYS A 137 1.19 -19.76 -5.66
C LYS A 137 0.86 -19.00 -6.95
N SER A 138 0.23 -17.84 -6.82
CA SER A 138 -0.22 -17.05 -7.96
C SER A 138 0.90 -16.18 -8.55
N VAL A 139 1.91 -15.87 -7.76
CA VAL A 139 3.03 -15.02 -8.14
C VAL A 139 4.26 -15.87 -8.41
#